data_d7be6285ac047ac55894f4180e571efc
#
_entry.id   d7be6285ac047ac55894f4180e571efc
#
_cell.length_a   1.000
_cell.length_b   1.000
_cell.length_c   1.000
_cell.angle_alpha   90.00
_cell.angle_beta   90.00
_cell.angle_gamma   90.00
#
_symmetry.space_group_name_H-M   'P 1'
#
loop_
_entity.id
_entity.type
_entity.pdbx_description
1 polymer ?
#
loop_
_entity_poly.entity_id
_entity_poly.type
_entity_poly.pdbx_seq_one_letter_code
_entity_poly.pdbx_strand_id
1 'polypeptide(L)'
;MMDATKYQIGYYPPPVEPGHVYEWMQKDHIETAPAWCSVDLRDGNQSLVVPMSLEEKLEFYEMLLKIGFKEIEVGFPAASETEYEFLRKLIDEDRIPQDVTIQVLTQCRDHIIRRTFEAVKGAPRAIIHFYNSTSEAQRREVFHKSREEIKQIAVDGAK
;
A
#
# COMPACT_ATOMS: atom_id res chain seq x y z
N MET A 1 -21.03 12.89 -9.58
CA MET A 1 -19.62 13.39 -9.54
C MET A 1 -19.55 14.49 -8.50
N MET A 2 -18.60 14.44 -7.56
CA MET A 2 -18.44 15.52 -6.58
C MET A 2 -17.91 16.78 -7.26
N ASP A 3 -18.53 17.91 -6.95
CA ASP A 3 -18.08 19.21 -7.42
C ASP A 3 -17.01 19.75 -6.48
N ALA A 4 -15.76 19.77 -6.91
CA ALA A 4 -14.62 20.23 -6.12
C ALA A 4 -14.68 21.74 -5.81
N THR A 5 -15.37 22.53 -6.63
CA THR A 5 -15.42 23.99 -6.45
C THR A 5 -16.21 24.44 -5.20
N LYS A 6 -17.04 23.57 -4.62
CA LYS A 6 -17.79 23.85 -3.39
C LYS A 6 -16.96 23.79 -2.10
N TYR A 7 -15.71 23.30 -2.17
CA TYR A 7 -14.83 23.24 -1.01
C TYR A 7 -13.91 24.45 -0.99
N GLN A 8 -13.66 24.96 0.20
CA GLN A 8 -12.68 26.05 0.37
C GLN A 8 -11.26 25.52 0.11
N ILE A 9 -10.47 26.31 -0.60
CA ILE A 9 -9.06 26.02 -0.81
C ILE A 9 -8.34 26.01 0.54
N GLY A 10 -7.69 24.90 0.86
CA GLY A 10 -6.91 24.78 2.09
C GLY A 10 -5.72 25.74 2.08
N TYR A 11 -5.50 26.44 3.18
CA TYR A 11 -4.44 27.45 3.31
C TYR A 11 -3.11 26.85 3.80
N TYR A 12 -2.76 25.65 3.33
CA TYR A 12 -1.45 25.07 3.63
C TYR A 12 -0.60 25.11 2.36
N PRO A 13 0.38 26.04 2.29
CA PRO A 13 1.33 25.96 1.19
C PRO A 13 2.02 24.60 1.26
N PRO A 14 2.09 23.85 0.16
CA PRO A 14 2.80 22.59 0.15
C PRO A 14 4.26 22.82 0.53
N PRO A 15 4.89 21.90 1.29
CA PRO A 15 6.30 21.97 1.61
C PRO A 15 7.11 21.76 0.33
N VAL A 16 7.53 22.84 -0.28
CA VAL A 16 8.31 22.78 -1.53
C VAL A 16 9.72 23.24 -1.24
N GLU A 17 10.68 22.56 -1.83
CA GLU A 17 12.04 23.09 -1.89
C GLU A 17 12.03 24.40 -2.69
N PRO A 18 12.74 25.44 -2.22
CA PRO A 18 12.78 26.72 -2.91
C PRO A 18 13.20 26.55 -4.38
N GLY A 19 12.39 27.08 -5.28
CA GLY A 19 12.66 27.04 -6.72
C GLY A 19 12.08 25.82 -7.46
N HIS A 20 11.44 24.87 -6.78
CA HIS A 20 10.78 23.76 -7.43
C HIS A 20 9.26 23.95 -7.49
N VAL A 21 8.71 24.03 -8.70
CA VAL A 21 7.27 24.18 -8.94
C VAL A 21 6.77 22.94 -9.72
N TYR A 22 5.97 22.12 -9.07
CA TYR A 22 5.31 21.00 -9.74
C TYR A 22 4.05 21.47 -10.48
N GLU A 23 3.71 20.85 -11.58
CA GLU A 23 2.54 21.20 -12.38
C GLU A 23 1.23 21.18 -11.56
N TRP A 24 1.06 20.16 -10.70
CA TRP A 24 -0.12 20.05 -9.82
C TRP A 24 -0.24 21.18 -8.79
N MET A 25 0.85 21.86 -8.45
CA MET A 25 0.86 23.00 -7.53
C MET A 25 0.34 24.30 -8.15
N GLN A 26 0.25 24.35 -9.48
CA GLN A 26 -0.28 25.50 -10.20
C GLN A 26 -1.81 25.49 -10.24
N LYS A 27 -2.42 24.40 -9.80
CA LYS A 27 -3.87 24.22 -9.70
C LYS A 27 -4.33 24.48 -8.27
N ASP A 28 -5.43 25.18 -8.13
CA ASP A 28 -6.06 25.47 -6.84
C ASP A 28 -6.98 24.34 -6.35
N HIS A 29 -7.33 23.41 -7.23
CA HIS A 29 -8.16 22.24 -6.90
C HIS A 29 -7.87 21.05 -7.82
N ILE A 30 -8.30 19.87 -7.40
CA ILE A 30 -8.23 18.64 -8.19
C ILE A 30 -9.42 18.58 -9.13
N GLU A 31 -9.18 18.51 -10.44
CA GLU A 31 -10.21 18.43 -11.48
C GLU A 31 -10.76 17.03 -11.70
N THR A 32 -9.92 16.02 -11.46
CA THR A 32 -10.28 14.60 -11.60
C THR A 32 -10.17 13.92 -10.25
N ALA A 33 -11.20 13.15 -9.88
CA ALA A 33 -11.16 12.39 -8.64
C ALA A 33 -9.97 11.41 -8.63
N PRO A 34 -9.19 11.35 -7.53
CA PRO A 34 -8.12 10.37 -7.41
C PRO A 34 -8.66 8.95 -7.36
N ALA A 35 -7.87 7.98 -7.79
CA ALA A 35 -8.14 6.59 -7.50
C ALA A 35 -8.04 6.32 -6.00
N TRP A 36 -9.05 5.67 -5.44
CA TRP A 36 -9.09 5.30 -4.02
C TRP A 36 -8.53 3.90 -3.84
N CYS A 37 -7.54 3.75 -2.97
CA CYS A 37 -7.06 2.46 -2.49
C CYS A 37 -7.65 2.18 -1.11
N SER A 38 -8.37 1.07 -0.94
CA SER A 38 -8.76 0.60 0.38
C SER A 38 -7.55 -0.02 1.08
N VAL A 39 -7.31 0.37 2.32
CA VAL A 39 -6.27 -0.20 3.20
C VAL A 39 -6.86 -0.96 4.39
N ASP A 40 -8.15 -1.20 4.38
CA ASP A 40 -8.88 -1.81 5.51
C ASP A 40 -8.40 -3.23 5.81
N LEU A 41 -8.16 -4.04 4.79
CA LEU A 41 -7.70 -5.43 4.93
C LEU A 41 -6.24 -5.56 5.37
N ARG A 42 -5.43 -4.50 5.25
CA ARG A 42 -4.05 -4.49 5.74
C ARG A 42 -3.93 -3.63 7.00
N ASP A 43 -3.98 -2.32 6.88
CA ASP A 43 -3.73 -1.38 7.99
C ASP A 43 -4.90 -1.39 9.00
N GLY A 44 -6.12 -1.41 8.50
CA GLY A 44 -7.33 -1.55 9.31
C GLY A 44 -7.32 -2.86 10.10
N ASN A 45 -7.14 -3.99 9.45
CA ASN A 45 -7.05 -5.31 10.08
C ASN A 45 -5.90 -5.40 11.09
N GLN A 46 -4.77 -4.79 10.79
CA GLN A 46 -3.59 -4.77 11.66
C GLN A 46 -3.83 -4.00 12.97
N SER A 47 -4.77 -3.07 12.98
CA SER A 47 -5.14 -2.28 14.16
C SER A 47 -6.13 -2.99 15.09
N LEU A 48 -6.73 -4.09 14.66
CA LEU A 48 -7.71 -4.84 15.46
C LEU A 48 -7.02 -5.61 16.59
N VAL A 49 -7.65 -5.66 17.75
CA VAL A 49 -7.20 -6.48 18.89
C VAL A 49 -7.20 -7.97 18.52
N VAL A 50 -8.22 -8.40 17.79
CA VAL A 50 -8.29 -9.73 17.19
C VAL A 50 -8.38 -9.52 15.67
N PRO A 51 -7.31 -9.81 14.91
CA PRO A 51 -7.33 -9.72 13.46
C PRO A 51 -8.38 -10.64 12.84
N MET A 52 -8.88 -10.26 11.67
CA MET A 52 -9.85 -11.05 10.92
C MET A 52 -9.31 -12.43 10.58
N SER A 53 -10.18 -13.44 10.66
CA SER A 53 -9.95 -14.78 10.10
C SER A 53 -9.87 -14.72 8.57
N LEU A 54 -9.46 -15.83 7.96
CA LEU A 54 -9.43 -15.97 6.50
C LEU A 54 -10.82 -15.74 5.88
N GLU A 55 -11.86 -16.31 6.49
CA GLU A 55 -13.25 -16.19 6.02
C GLU A 55 -13.76 -14.77 6.10
N GLU A 56 -13.53 -14.08 7.23
CA GLU A 56 -13.90 -12.68 7.42
C GLU A 56 -13.17 -11.76 6.42
N LYS A 57 -11.88 -12.02 6.15
CA LYS A 57 -11.14 -11.26 5.13
C LYS A 57 -11.70 -11.46 3.72
N LEU A 58 -12.12 -12.67 3.36
CA LEU A 58 -12.75 -12.96 2.08
C LEU A 58 -14.08 -12.23 1.93
N GLU A 59 -14.94 -12.30 2.95
CA GLU A 59 -16.23 -11.61 2.96
C GLU A 59 -16.03 -10.08 2.84
N PHE A 60 -15.07 -9.55 3.59
CA PHE A 60 -14.76 -8.12 3.55
C PHE A 60 -14.21 -7.68 2.19
N TYR A 61 -13.35 -8.50 1.57
CA TYR A 61 -12.85 -8.25 0.23
C TYR A 61 -13.98 -8.18 -0.81
N GLU A 62 -14.91 -9.12 -0.77
CA GLU A 62 -16.08 -9.10 -1.65
C GLU A 62 -16.97 -7.86 -1.43
N MET A 63 -17.09 -7.39 -0.19
CA MET A 63 -17.80 -6.14 0.12
C MET A 63 -17.07 -4.93 -0.51
N LEU A 64 -15.76 -4.85 -0.44
CA LEU A 64 -14.98 -3.78 -1.07
C LEU A 64 -15.16 -3.76 -2.60
N LEU A 65 -15.21 -4.93 -3.23
CA LEU A 65 -15.52 -5.04 -4.66
C LEU A 65 -16.93 -4.52 -4.97
N LYS A 66 -17.94 -4.84 -4.15
CA LYS A 66 -19.32 -4.35 -4.31
C LYS A 66 -19.44 -2.84 -4.12
N ILE A 67 -18.63 -2.24 -3.24
CA ILE A 67 -18.51 -0.79 -3.07
C ILE A 67 -17.92 -0.14 -4.33
N GLY A 68 -17.05 -0.87 -5.05
CA GLY A 68 -16.48 -0.43 -6.31
C GLY A 68 -15.02 -0.01 -6.25
N PHE A 69 -14.28 -0.39 -5.19
CA PHE A 69 -12.85 -0.16 -5.13
C PHE A 69 -12.12 -0.88 -6.27
N LYS A 70 -11.16 -0.18 -6.88
CA LYS A 70 -10.32 -0.69 -7.98
C LYS A 70 -8.86 -0.91 -7.55
N GLU A 71 -8.48 -0.38 -6.41
CA GLU A 71 -7.21 -0.66 -5.75
C GLU A 71 -7.50 -1.06 -4.30
N ILE A 72 -6.96 -2.20 -3.87
CA ILE A 72 -7.20 -2.77 -2.54
C ILE A 72 -5.89 -3.31 -1.99
N GLU A 73 -5.41 -2.76 -0.87
CA GLU A 73 -4.28 -3.30 -0.14
C GLU A 73 -4.75 -4.47 0.72
N VAL A 74 -4.50 -5.68 0.22
CA VAL A 74 -5.08 -6.92 0.76
C VAL A 74 -4.33 -7.47 1.97
N GLY A 75 -3.07 -7.11 2.16
CA GLY A 75 -2.33 -7.58 3.33
C GLY A 75 -0.82 -7.49 3.22
N PHE A 76 -0.16 -8.18 4.16
CA PHE A 76 1.29 -8.35 4.21
C PHE A 76 1.62 -9.86 4.19
N PRO A 77 1.73 -10.47 3.01
CA PRO A 77 1.77 -11.93 2.87
C PRO A 77 2.97 -12.60 3.53
N ALA A 78 4.04 -11.85 3.79
CA ALA A 78 5.20 -12.36 4.50
C ALA A 78 5.11 -12.23 6.03
N ALA A 79 4.06 -11.60 6.58
CA ALA A 79 3.91 -11.38 8.01
C ALA A 79 3.34 -12.59 8.75
N SER A 80 2.43 -13.34 8.13
CA SER A 80 1.82 -14.53 8.72
C SER A 80 1.31 -15.51 7.65
N GLU A 81 1.03 -16.74 8.04
CA GLU A 81 0.45 -17.73 7.13
C GLU A 81 -0.96 -17.34 6.72
N THR A 82 -1.79 -16.82 7.60
CA THR A 82 -3.13 -16.33 7.27
C THR A 82 -3.11 -15.26 6.18
N GLU A 83 -2.16 -14.32 6.24
CA GLU A 83 -1.98 -13.28 5.21
C GLU A 83 -1.55 -13.88 3.87
N TYR A 84 -0.68 -14.88 3.91
CA TYR A 84 -0.24 -15.59 2.71
C TYR A 84 -1.37 -16.40 2.09
N GLU A 85 -2.07 -17.22 2.89
CA GLU A 85 -3.20 -18.05 2.44
C GLU A 85 -4.33 -17.21 1.88
N PHE A 86 -4.67 -16.10 2.51
CA PHE A 86 -5.69 -15.17 2.02
C PHE A 86 -5.36 -14.68 0.61
N LEU A 87 -4.14 -14.18 0.39
CA LEU A 87 -3.72 -13.71 -0.92
C LEU A 87 -3.72 -14.84 -1.96
N ARG A 88 -3.17 -16.01 -1.60
CA ARG A 88 -3.19 -17.17 -2.51
C ARG A 88 -4.61 -17.58 -2.87
N LYS A 89 -5.52 -17.58 -1.91
CA LYS A 89 -6.92 -17.93 -2.15
C LYS A 89 -7.60 -16.95 -3.11
N LEU A 90 -7.32 -15.64 -3.01
CA LEU A 90 -7.81 -14.66 -3.98
C LEU A 90 -7.31 -14.95 -5.41
N ILE A 91 -6.06 -15.39 -5.54
CA ILE A 91 -5.43 -15.65 -6.84
C ILE A 91 -5.84 -17.03 -7.39
N ASP A 92 -5.71 -18.08 -6.59
CA ASP A 92 -5.91 -19.46 -7.02
C ASP A 92 -7.39 -19.77 -7.33
N GLU A 93 -8.32 -19.05 -6.69
CA GLU A 93 -9.76 -19.17 -6.95
C GLU A 93 -10.28 -18.11 -7.94
N ASP A 94 -9.39 -17.37 -8.62
CA ASP A 94 -9.73 -16.33 -9.62
C ASP A 94 -10.73 -15.28 -9.09
N ARG A 95 -10.56 -14.85 -7.82
CA ARG A 95 -11.44 -13.88 -7.16
C ARG A 95 -11.12 -12.42 -7.47
N ILE A 96 -10.02 -12.15 -8.19
CA ILE A 96 -9.57 -10.79 -8.49
C ILE A 96 -10.10 -10.39 -9.87
N PRO A 97 -11.05 -9.41 -9.96
CA PRO A 97 -11.52 -8.93 -11.24
C PRO A 97 -10.38 -8.31 -12.07
N GLN A 98 -10.48 -8.39 -13.41
CA GLN A 98 -9.44 -7.92 -14.33
C GLN A 98 -9.19 -6.40 -14.25
N ASP A 99 -10.16 -5.64 -13.76
CA ASP A 99 -10.07 -4.18 -13.58
C ASP A 99 -9.69 -3.77 -12.14
N VAL A 100 -9.38 -4.74 -11.27
CA VAL A 100 -8.95 -4.51 -9.89
C VAL A 100 -7.46 -4.78 -9.76
N THR A 101 -6.77 -3.89 -9.07
CA THR A 101 -5.36 -4.04 -8.70
C THR A 101 -5.25 -4.33 -7.22
N ILE A 102 -4.69 -5.45 -6.85
CA ILE A 102 -4.35 -5.72 -5.46
C ILE A 102 -3.03 -5.05 -5.09
N GLN A 103 -2.91 -4.61 -3.85
CA GLN A 103 -1.65 -4.10 -3.30
C GLN A 103 -1.25 -4.95 -2.10
N VAL A 104 0.05 -5.21 -1.96
CA VAL A 104 0.61 -5.94 -0.83
C VAL A 104 1.79 -5.20 -0.25
N LEU A 105 1.90 -5.20 1.09
CA LEU A 105 3.02 -4.60 1.79
C LEU A 105 4.20 -5.56 1.86
N THR A 106 5.41 -5.02 1.79
CA THR A 106 6.65 -5.77 2.05
C THR A 106 7.72 -4.85 2.66
N GLN A 107 8.58 -5.42 3.50
CA GLN A 107 9.77 -4.71 3.99
C GLN A 107 10.94 -4.87 3.03
N CYS A 108 11.85 -3.88 3.00
CA CYS A 108 13.11 -3.94 2.25
C CYS A 108 14.09 -4.96 2.86
N ARG A 109 13.74 -6.24 2.81
CA ARG A 109 14.59 -7.37 3.21
C ARG A 109 14.44 -8.48 2.17
N ASP A 110 15.55 -8.99 1.65
CA ASP A 110 15.55 -9.93 0.53
C ASP A 110 14.57 -11.11 0.72
N HIS A 111 14.63 -11.82 1.85
CA HIS A 111 13.74 -12.95 2.11
C HIS A 111 12.26 -12.57 2.20
N ILE A 112 11.94 -11.37 2.72
CA ILE A 112 10.56 -10.85 2.79
C ILE A 112 10.06 -10.50 1.38
N ILE A 113 10.89 -9.82 0.59
CA ILE A 113 10.57 -9.47 -0.79
C ILE A 113 10.32 -10.73 -1.61
N ARG A 114 11.19 -11.74 -1.53
CA ARG A 114 11.03 -13.02 -2.24
C ARG A 114 9.71 -13.70 -1.87
N ARG A 115 9.41 -13.80 -0.57
CA ARG A 115 8.14 -14.39 -0.10
C ARG A 115 6.94 -13.62 -0.63
N THR A 116 7.02 -12.29 -0.69
CA THR A 116 5.96 -11.44 -1.25
C THR A 116 5.76 -11.72 -2.75
N PHE A 117 6.84 -11.81 -3.53
CA PHE A 117 6.76 -12.14 -4.96
C PHE A 117 6.23 -13.56 -5.22
N GLU A 118 6.58 -14.53 -4.39
CA GLU A 118 5.99 -15.87 -4.44
C GLU A 118 4.48 -15.81 -4.19
N ALA A 119 4.06 -15.02 -3.20
CA ALA A 119 2.66 -14.89 -2.83
C ALA A 119 1.80 -14.24 -3.92
N VAL A 120 2.30 -13.23 -4.64
CA VAL A 120 1.54 -12.52 -5.70
C VAL A 120 1.59 -13.21 -7.07
N LYS A 121 2.36 -14.27 -7.20
CA LYS A 121 2.52 -14.95 -8.49
C LYS A 121 1.17 -15.44 -9.03
N GLY A 122 0.83 -14.99 -10.25
CA GLY A 122 -0.43 -15.32 -10.91
C GLY A 122 -1.53 -14.27 -10.73
N ALA A 123 -1.33 -13.23 -9.92
CA ALA A 123 -2.27 -12.12 -9.84
C ALA A 123 -2.36 -11.38 -11.19
N PRO A 124 -3.57 -10.99 -11.65
CA PRO A 124 -3.73 -10.27 -12.90
C PRO A 124 -3.07 -8.88 -12.87
N ARG A 125 -3.14 -8.21 -11.71
CA ARG A 125 -2.55 -6.88 -11.47
C ARG A 125 -2.16 -6.78 -10.01
N ALA A 126 -0.91 -6.39 -9.73
CA ALA A 126 -0.42 -6.22 -8.37
C ALA A 126 0.50 -5.00 -8.23
N ILE A 127 0.36 -4.31 -7.10
CA ILE A 127 1.29 -3.29 -6.63
C ILE A 127 2.07 -3.89 -5.46
N ILE A 128 3.38 -3.83 -5.51
CA ILE A 128 4.26 -4.18 -4.40
C ILE A 128 4.63 -2.88 -3.66
N HIS A 129 4.00 -2.68 -2.52
CA HIS A 129 4.27 -1.55 -1.64
C HIS A 129 5.42 -1.91 -0.71
N PHE A 130 6.64 -1.54 -1.05
CA PHE A 130 7.80 -1.80 -0.19
C PHE A 130 8.17 -0.57 0.64
N TYR A 131 8.65 -0.79 1.84
CA TYR A 131 9.06 0.29 2.73
C TYR A 131 10.35 -0.02 3.46
N ASN A 132 11.02 1.05 3.88
CA ASN A 132 12.17 1.03 4.77
C ASN A 132 12.07 2.18 5.77
N SER A 133 12.37 1.91 7.03
CA SER A 133 12.29 2.92 8.09
C SER A 133 13.45 3.91 7.99
N THR A 134 13.13 5.20 8.05
CA THR A 134 14.10 6.29 7.84
C THR A 134 14.30 7.20 9.05
N SER A 135 13.49 7.05 10.13
CA SER A 135 13.60 7.90 11.32
C SER A 135 14.98 7.81 11.97
N GLU A 136 15.40 8.89 12.62
CA GLU A 136 16.69 8.91 13.32
C GLU A 136 16.76 7.86 14.43
N ALA A 137 15.70 7.74 15.21
CA ALA A 137 15.61 6.75 16.29
C ALA A 137 15.79 5.33 15.75
N GLN A 138 15.09 4.96 14.68
CA GLN A 138 15.23 3.62 14.10
C GLN A 138 16.60 3.40 13.46
N ARG A 139 17.16 4.40 12.77
CA ARG A 139 18.49 4.29 12.20
C ARG A 139 19.55 4.04 13.28
N ARG A 140 19.50 4.77 14.38
CA ARG A 140 20.49 4.69 15.47
C ARG A 140 20.29 3.46 16.34
N GLU A 141 19.05 3.21 16.81
CA GLU A 141 18.78 2.25 17.87
C GLU A 141 18.41 0.85 17.35
N VAL A 142 17.87 0.75 16.11
CA VAL A 142 17.45 -0.53 15.55
C VAL A 142 18.42 -1.03 14.47
N PHE A 143 18.74 -0.16 13.51
CA PHE A 143 19.59 -0.56 12.38
C PHE A 143 21.07 -0.36 12.64
N HIS A 144 21.43 0.56 13.54
CA HIS A 144 22.81 1.01 13.78
C HIS A 144 23.49 1.44 12.47
N LYS A 145 22.78 2.23 11.64
CA LYS A 145 23.17 2.63 10.29
C LYS A 145 23.10 4.13 10.07
N SER A 146 23.99 4.62 9.22
CA SER A 146 23.95 5.97 8.69
C SER A 146 22.78 6.20 7.73
N ARG A 147 22.55 7.44 7.35
CA ARG A 147 21.53 7.80 6.35
C ARG A 147 21.81 7.14 4.99
N GLU A 148 23.06 7.13 4.58
CA GLU A 148 23.47 6.57 3.28
C GLU A 148 23.28 5.05 3.24
N GLU A 149 23.62 4.35 4.31
CA GLU A 149 23.38 2.90 4.41
C GLU A 149 21.88 2.56 4.40
N ILE A 150 21.02 3.39 5.01
CA ILE A 150 19.58 3.21 4.96
C ILE A 150 19.02 3.45 3.55
N LYS A 151 19.50 4.46 2.84
CA LYS A 151 19.16 4.67 1.42
C LYS A 151 19.61 3.47 0.57
N GLN A 152 20.79 2.93 0.84
CA GLN A 152 21.31 1.78 0.09
C GLN A 152 20.41 0.54 0.27
N ILE A 153 19.88 0.29 1.48
CA ILE A 153 18.89 -0.79 1.71
C ILE A 153 17.68 -0.63 0.80
N ALA A 154 17.14 0.58 0.67
CA ALA A 154 16.00 0.84 -0.20
C ALA A 154 16.35 0.63 -1.68
N VAL A 155 17.54 1.09 -2.12
CA VAL A 155 18.01 0.90 -3.51
C VAL A 155 18.20 -0.58 -3.84
N ASP A 156 18.77 -1.35 -2.91
CA ASP A 156 19.02 -2.78 -3.13
C ASP A 156 17.70 -3.58 -3.11
N GLY A 157 16.75 -3.18 -2.26
CA GLY A 157 15.43 -3.79 -2.22
C GLY A 157 14.55 -3.48 -3.45
N ALA A 158 14.83 -2.38 -4.16
CA ALA A 158 14.11 -1.98 -5.37
C ALA A 158 14.67 -2.62 -6.66
N LYS A 159 15.85 -3.23 -6.64
CA LYS A 159 16.49 -3.94 -7.76
C LYS A 159 16.03 -5.40 -7.83
#